data_31f372e8a3eb71f3fddeb05d52bfa55b
#
_entry.id   31f372e8a3eb71f3fddeb05d52bfa55b
#
_cell.length_a   1.000
_cell.length_b   1.000
_cell.length_c   1.000
_cell.angle_alpha   90.00
_cell.angle_beta   90.00
_cell.angle_gamma   90.00
#
_symmetry.space_group_name_H-M   'P 1'
#
loop_
_entity.id
_entity.type
_entity.pdbx_description
1 polymer ?
#
loop_
_entity_poly.entity_id
_entity_poly.type
_entity_poly.pdbx_seq_one_letter_code
_entity_poly.pdbx_strand_id
1 'polypeptide(L)'
;MILAFHLVWTAYGWWFPNDPRGAWSKEVWKPALREFGDIEERGRKAIQPALMQMQWWLKNAQQGLKHKPVLLDNRAREIARNAIQSIARLHHYEALALAVMPEHAHIVVKQHAHRYERMVAGFKAVSSRELRKYLGLGAGFSRRDRRGLKSAAKLIPIWSRGYWVRYLDTEGAVSSAIAYVKNQNSRF
;
A
#
# COMPACT_ATOMS: atom_id res chain seq x y z
N MET A 1 -7.41 -24.20 -7.89
CA MET A 1 -7.98 -23.65 -6.61
C MET A 1 -6.97 -22.63 -6.08
N ILE A 2 -7.42 -21.45 -5.63
CA ILE A 2 -6.50 -20.43 -5.09
C ILE A 2 -6.01 -20.91 -3.71
N LEU A 3 -4.70 -20.94 -3.50
CA LEU A 3 -4.09 -21.35 -2.23
C LEU A 3 -3.78 -20.14 -1.33
N ALA A 4 -3.31 -19.05 -1.95
CA ALA A 4 -2.92 -17.84 -1.24
C ALA A 4 -3.05 -16.58 -2.13
N PHE A 5 -2.88 -15.42 -1.51
CA PHE A 5 -2.83 -14.12 -2.16
C PHE A 5 -1.50 -13.44 -1.85
N HIS A 6 -0.86 -12.87 -2.85
CA HIS A 6 0.20 -11.89 -2.66
C HIS A 6 -0.41 -10.50 -2.84
N LEU A 7 -0.49 -9.75 -1.76
CA LEU A 7 -1.11 -8.43 -1.68
C LEU A 7 -0.02 -7.37 -1.55
N VAL A 8 -0.13 -6.30 -2.33
CA VAL A 8 0.84 -5.18 -2.32
C VAL A 8 0.07 -3.87 -2.31
N TRP A 9 0.48 -2.95 -1.45
CA TRP A 9 -0.04 -1.58 -1.45
C TRP A 9 1.07 -0.58 -1.14
N THR A 10 0.92 0.64 -1.63
CA THR A 10 1.93 1.67 -1.51
C THR A 10 1.57 2.71 -0.45
N ALA A 11 2.56 3.35 0.12
CA ALA A 11 2.38 4.56 0.90
C ALA A 11 1.89 5.70 -0.02
N TYR A 12 1.29 6.71 0.59
CA TYR A 12 0.73 7.84 -0.15
C TYR A 12 1.81 8.58 -0.92
N GLY A 13 1.55 8.80 -2.22
CA GLY A 13 2.41 9.59 -3.10
C GLY A 13 3.55 8.82 -3.78
N TRP A 14 3.57 7.48 -3.69
CA TRP A 14 4.65 6.66 -4.29
C TRP A 14 4.25 5.86 -5.52
N TRP A 15 2.95 5.77 -5.81
CA TRP A 15 2.44 5.14 -7.03
C TRP A 15 1.23 5.90 -7.54
N PHE A 16 1.24 6.24 -8.81
CA PHE A 16 0.20 7.04 -9.45
C PHE A 16 -0.54 6.23 -10.52
N PRO A 17 -1.78 6.63 -10.90
CA PRO A 17 -2.54 5.92 -11.92
C PRO A 17 -1.86 5.83 -13.27
N ASN A 18 -1.05 6.83 -13.62
CA ASN A 18 -0.28 6.93 -14.86
C ASN A 18 1.23 6.75 -14.62
N ASP A 19 1.60 5.90 -13.69
CA ASP A 19 2.99 5.61 -13.37
C ASP A 19 3.70 4.99 -14.58
N PRO A 20 4.85 5.55 -15.04
CA PRO A 20 5.53 5.05 -16.24
C PRO A 20 6.08 3.63 -16.07
N ARG A 21 6.17 3.10 -14.85
CA ARG A 21 6.49 1.68 -14.58
C ARG A 21 5.32 0.75 -14.88
N GLY A 22 4.14 1.31 -15.15
CA GLY A 22 2.86 0.64 -15.30
C GLY A 22 1.98 0.75 -14.07
N ALA A 23 0.68 0.79 -14.27
CA ALA A 23 -0.30 0.90 -13.19
C ALA A 23 -1.49 -0.04 -13.42
N TRP A 24 -2.21 -0.38 -12.34
CA TRP A 24 -3.45 -1.16 -12.39
C TRP A 24 -4.70 -0.27 -12.30
N SER A 25 -4.51 1.04 -12.36
CA SER A 25 -5.60 2.01 -12.34
C SER A 25 -6.36 2.01 -13.67
N LYS A 26 -7.67 2.20 -13.60
CA LYS A 26 -8.52 2.29 -14.80
C LYS A 26 -8.60 3.71 -15.36
N GLU A 27 -8.30 4.71 -14.55
CA GLU A 27 -8.42 6.13 -14.89
C GLU A 27 -7.47 7.01 -14.06
N VAL A 28 -7.10 8.14 -14.63
CA VAL A 28 -6.39 9.21 -13.94
C VAL A 28 -7.41 10.17 -13.32
N TRP A 29 -7.71 9.96 -12.04
CA TRP A 29 -8.75 10.71 -11.31
C TRP A 29 -8.45 12.19 -11.09
N LYS A 30 -7.17 12.58 -11.06
CA LYS A 30 -6.77 13.97 -10.82
C LYS A 30 -6.36 14.62 -12.13
N PRO A 31 -7.01 15.74 -12.54
CA PRO A 31 -6.64 16.46 -13.76
C PRO A 31 -5.15 16.82 -13.82
N ALA A 32 -4.57 17.31 -12.72
CA ALA A 32 -3.16 17.67 -12.62
C ALA A 32 -2.18 16.50 -12.87
N LEU A 33 -2.61 15.25 -12.75
CA LEU A 33 -1.77 14.09 -13.09
C LEU A 33 -1.82 13.76 -14.59
N ARG A 34 -2.83 14.23 -15.33
CA ARG A 34 -2.96 13.98 -16.76
C ARG A 34 -1.86 14.66 -17.57
N GLU A 35 -1.28 15.75 -17.05
CA GLU A 35 -0.13 16.43 -17.65
C GLU A 35 1.10 15.53 -17.73
N PHE A 36 1.17 14.47 -16.92
CA PHE A 36 2.29 13.51 -16.88
C PHE A 36 2.00 12.24 -17.70
N GLY A 37 1.00 12.26 -18.57
CA GLY A 37 0.62 11.16 -19.45
C GLY A 37 -0.67 10.46 -19.04
N ASP A 38 -1.23 9.73 -20.00
CA ASP A 38 -2.41 8.89 -19.79
C ASP A 38 -2.03 7.54 -19.14
N ILE A 39 -3.05 6.73 -18.83
CA ILE A 39 -2.85 5.34 -18.42
C ILE A 39 -2.34 4.56 -19.63
N GLU A 40 -1.07 4.14 -19.57
CA GLU A 40 -0.48 3.46 -20.73
C GLU A 40 -0.86 1.97 -20.79
N GLU A 41 -0.57 1.22 -19.73
CA GLU A 41 -0.85 -0.22 -19.70
C GLU A 41 -1.28 -0.68 -18.30
N ARG A 42 -2.19 -1.64 -18.26
CA ARG A 42 -2.55 -2.32 -17.01
C ARG A 42 -1.42 -3.28 -16.62
N GLY A 43 -0.81 -3.02 -15.47
CA GLY A 43 0.23 -3.85 -14.93
C GLY A 43 1.63 -3.22 -15.02
N ARG A 44 2.65 -4.03 -14.75
CA ARG A 44 4.05 -3.61 -14.84
C ARG A 44 4.53 -3.75 -16.29
N LYS A 45 5.12 -2.69 -16.84
CA LYS A 45 5.74 -2.74 -18.17
C LYS A 45 6.91 -3.71 -18.18
N ALA A 46 7.08 -4.42 -19.29
CA ALA A 46 8.24 -5.30 -19.51
C ALA A 46 9.54 -4.49 -19.54
N ILE A 47 9.52 -3.34 -20.24
CA ILE A 47 10.65 -2.40 -20.28
C ILE A 47 10.38 -1.30 -19.26
N GLN A 48 11.23 -1.21 -18.25
CA GLN A 48 11.13 -0.19 -17.20
C GLN A 48 11.84 1.09 -17.66
N PRO A 49 11.31 2.29 -17.31
CA PRO A 49 11.98 3.55 -17.60
C PRO A 49 13.33 3.65 -16.88
N ALA A 50 14.25 4.43 -17.45
CA ALA A 50 15.53 4.71 -16.81
C ALA A 50 15.33 5.35 -15.43
N LEU A 51 16.22 5.04 -14.48
CA LEU A 51 16.12 5.51 -13.09
C LEU A 51 15.99 7.04 -12.98
N MET A 52 16.79 7.77 -13.75
CA MET A 52 16.76 9.24 -13.75
C MET A 52 15.42 9.78 -14.27
N GLN A 53 14.89 9.20 -15.34
CA GLN A 53 13.57 9.56 -15.89
C GLN A 53 12.46 9.30 -14.87
N MET A 54 12.55 8.16 -14.18
CA MET A 54 11.57 7.80 -13.15
C MET A 54 11.62 8.74 -11.94
N GLN A 55 12.83 9.12 -11.49
CA GLN A 55 13.00 10.06 -10.38
C GLN A 55 12.45 11.45 -10.73
N TRP A 56 12.75 11.93 -11.95
CA TRP A 56 12.23 13.20 -12.44
C TRP A 56 10.68 13.18 -12.49
N TRP A 57 10.13 12.14 -13.10
CA TRP A 57 8.68 11.99 -13.22
C TRP A 57 8.00 11.95 -11.85
N LEU A 58 8.52 11.13 -10.92
CA LEU A 58 7.97 10.98 -9.58
C LEU A 58 8.01 12.31 -8.81
N LYS A 59 9.12 13.03 -8.87
CA LYS A 59 9.29 14.34 -8.23
C LYS A 59 8.23 15.33 -8.72
N ASN A 60 7.99 15.40 -10.02
CA ASN A 60 7.00 16.31 -10.61
C ASN A 60 5.57 15.86 -10.28
N ALA A 61 5.24 14.58 -10.42
CA ALA A 61 3.92 14.06 -10.05
C ALA A 61 3.59 14.28 -8.56
N GLN A 62 4.59 14.24 -7.68
CA GLN A 62 4.42 14.50 -6.25
C GLN A 62 4.09 15.97 -5.93
N GLN A 63 4.50 16.93 -6.77
CA GLN A 63 4.16 18.35 -6.57
C GLN A 63 2.64 18.62 -6.66
N GLY A 64 1.92 17.84 -7.47
CA GLY A 64 0.46 17.91 -7.58
C GLY A 64 -0.30 17.26 -6.41
N LEU A 65 0.37 16.73 -5.41
CA LEU A 65 -0.27 16.08 -4.27
C LEU A 65 -0.80 17.10 -3.26
N LYS A 66 -1.93 16.79 -2.62
CA LYS A 66 -2.49 17.60 -1.54
C LYS A 66 -1.66 17.59 -0.25
N HIS A 67 -0.97 16.49 0.00
CA HIS A 67 -0.12 16.26 1.18
C HIS A 67 1.25 15.76 0.74
N LYS A 68 2.25 15.94 1.58
CA LYS A 68 3.59 15.36 1.33
C LYS A 68 3.50 13.85 1.18
N PRO A 69 4.31 13.25 0.28
CA PRO A 69 4.45 11.80 0.20
C PRO A 69 4.85 11.22 1.55
N VAL A 70 4.32 10.04 1.88
CA VAL A 70 4.66 9.34 3.13
C VAL A 70 5.81 8.39 2.86
N LEU A 71 6.92 8.60 3.57
CA LEU A 71 8.06 7.69 3.59
C LEU A 71 8.19 7.14 5.01
N LEU A 72 8.19 5.82 5.13
CA LEU A 72 8.30 5.15 6.43
C LEU A 72 9.76 4.94 6.80
N ASP A 73 10.19 5.54 7.90
CA ASP A 73 11.48 5.23 8.51
C ASP A 73 11.48 3.82 9.16
N ASN A 74 12.60 3.40 9.70
CA ASN A 74 12.75 2.06 10.28
C ASN A 74 11.72 1.80 11.39
N ARG A 75 11.48 2.79 12.25
CA ARG A 75 10.53 2.66 13.36
C ARG A 75 9.08 2.60 12.86
N ALA A 76 8.73 3.44 11.90
CA ALA A 76 7.41 3.42 11.26
C ALA A 76 7.15 2.08 10.57
N ARG A 77 8.15 1.51 9.89
CA ARG A 77 8.04 0.19 9.25
C ARG A 77 7.76 -0.92 10.28
N GLU A 78 8.47 -0.88 11.41
CA GLU A 78 8.25 -1.82 12.52
C GLU A 78 6.84 -1.69 13.10
N ILE A 79 6.38 -0.47 13.37
CA ILE A 79 5.02 -0.19 13.86
C ILE A 79 3.97 -0.72 12.88
N ALA A 80 4.13 -0.45 11.59
CA ALA A 80 3.21 -0.95 10.57
C ALA A 80 3.21 -2.48 10.50
N ARG A 81 4.38 -3.12 10.55
CA ARG A 81 4.54 -4.58 10.56
C ARG A 81 3.80 -5.19 11.75
N ASN A 82 4.03 -4.68 12.95
CA ASN A 82 3.40 -5.17 14.18
C ASN A 82 1.87 -5.02 14.14
N ALA A 83 1.39 -3.88 13.62
CA ALA A 83 -0.04 -3.64 13.47
C ALA A 83 -0.70 -4.61 12.48
N ILE A 84 -0.04 -4.88 11.34
CA ILE A 84 -0.52 -5.84 10.34
C ILE A 84 -0.54 -7.26 10.92
N GLN A 85 0.51 -7.66 11.62
CA GLN A 85 0.57 -8.97 12.28
C GLN A 85 -0.49 -9.11 13.38
N SER A 86 -0.77 -8.05 14.12
CA SER A 86 -1.79 -8.04 15.17
C SER A 86 -3.18 -8.32 14.59
N ILE A 87 -3.57 -7.63 13.50
CA ILE A 87 -4.86 -7.85 12.87
C ILE A 87 -4.93 -9.21 12.16
N ALA A 88 -3.82 -9.69 11.61
CA ALA A 88 -3.75 -11.03 11.04
C ALA A 88 -4.03 -12.10 12.10
N ARG A 89 -3.38 -12.02 13.26
CA ARG A 89 -3.66 -12.91 14.40
C ARG A 89 -5.10 -12.82 14.90
N LEU A 90 -5.62 -11.59 15.05
CA LEU A 90 -6.98 -11.38 15.54
C LEU A 90 -8.06 -12.05 14.66
N HIS A 91 -7.83 -12.06 13.35
CA HIS A 91 -8.77 -12.66 12.39
C HIS A 91 -8.34 -14.06 11.89
N HIS A 92 -7.32 -14.66 12.50
CA HIS A 92 -6.78 -15.96 12.11
C HIS A 92 -6.33 -16.02 10.63
N TYR A 93 -5.86 -14.89 10.08
CA TYR A 93 -5.26 -14.88 8.75
C TYR A 93 -3.87 -15.51 8.82
N GLU A 94 -3.63 -16.57 8.08
CA GLU A 94 -2.32 -17.23 8.02
C GLU A 94 -1.40 -16.42 7.09
N ALA A 95 -0.64 -15.48 7.68
CA ALA A 95 0.35 -14.67 6.98
C ALA A 95 1.65 -15.46 6.82
N LEU A 96 1.97 -15.85 5.58
CA LEU A 96 3.13 -16.68 5.24
C LEU A 96 4.43 -15.87 5.13
N ALA A 97 4.31 -14.61 4.68
CA ALA A 97 5.41 -13.64 4.62
C ALA A 97 4.86 -12.22 4.66
N LEU A 98 5.60 -11.32 5.30
CA LEU A 98 5.27 -9.89 5.41
C LEU A 98 6.55 -9.06 5.30
N ALA A 99 6.54 -8.05 4.43
CA ALA A 99 7.58 -7.03 4.34
C ALA A 99 6.94 -5.64 4.31
N VAL A 100 7.44 -4.73 5.12
CA VAL A 100 7.08 -3.32 5.08
C VAL A 100 8.31 -2.53 4.69
N MET A 101 8.24 -1.92 3.50
CA MET A 101 9.28 -1.13 2.88
C MET A 101 9.03 0.36 3.15
N PRO A 102 9.99 1.24 2.86
CA PRO A 102 9.80 2.67 3.07
C PRO A 102 8.56 3.24 2.37
N GLU A 103 8.24 2.76 1.17
CA GLU A 103 7.17 3.31 0.33
C GLU A 103 6.04 2.32 -0.01
N HIS A 104 6.13 1.06 0.43
CA HIS A 104 5.09 0.05 0.17
C HIS A 104 5.13 -1.12 1.16
N ALA A 105 4.13 -1.98 1.09
CA ALA A 105 4.08 -3.21 1.89
C ALA A 105 3.67 -4.41 1.02
N HIS A 106 4.23 -5.56 1.32
CA HIS A 106 3.90 -6.86 0.76
C HIS A 106 3.42 -7.81 1.85
N ILE A 107 2.40 -8.60 1.57
CA ILE A 107 2.02 -9.73 2.40
C ILE A 107 1.62 -10.91 1.51
N VAL A 108 2.10 -12.10 1.86
CA VAL A 108 1.57 -13.36 1.33
C VAL A 108 0.69 -13.95 2.42
N VAL A 109 -0.59 -14.15 2.13
CA VAL A 109 -1.59 -14.66 3.08
C VAL A 109 -2.37 -15.79 2.44
N LYS A 110 -2.61 -16.90 3.16
CA LYS A 110 -3.42 -18.01 2.67
C LYS A 110 -4.86 -17.58 2.41
N GLN A 111 -5.54 -18.35 1.56
CA GLN A 111 -6.99 -18.19 1.36
C GLN A 111 -7.72 -18.33 2.68
N HIS A 112 -8.73 -17.51 2.86
CA HIS A 112 -9.55 -17.43 4.07
C HIS A 112 -11.02 -17.21 3.70
N ALA A 113 -11.96 -17.43 4.64
CA ALA A 113 -13.39 -17.13 4.45
C ALA A 113 -13.64 -15.63 4.18
N HIS A 114 -12.81 -14.75 4.74
CA HIS A 114 -12.85 -13.33 4.37
C HIS A 114 -12.18 -13.11 3.03
N ARG A 115 -12.82 -12.32 2.17
CA ARG A 115 -12.25 -11.89 0.90
C ARG A 115 -10.99 -11.05 1.12
N TYR A 116 -10.03 -11.13 0.20
CA TYR A 116 -8.76 -10.41 0.29
C TYR A 116 -8.93 -8.88 0.36
N GLU A 117 -9.99 -8.32 -0.23
CA GLU A 117 -10.31 -6.89 -0.13
C GLU A 117 -10.53 -6.46 1.33
N ARG A 118 -11.24 -7.29 2.11
CA ARG A 118 -11.46 -7.06 3.54
C ARG A 118 -10.16 -7.17 4.33
N MET A 119 -9.31 -8.13 3.98
CA MET A 119 -8.00 -8.29 4.61
C MET A 119 -7.13 -7.04 4.40
N VAL A 120 -6.97 -6.58 3.13
CA VAL A 120 -6.20 -5.37 2.79
C VAL A 120 -6.77 -4.14 3.49
N ALA A 121 -8.08 -3.96 3.48
CA ALA A 121 -8.72 -2.85 4.18
C ALA A 121 -8.39 -2.85 5.69
N GLY A 122 -8.44 -4.02 6.33
CA GLY A 122 -8.06 -4.21 7.72
C GLY A 122 -6.59 -3.88 7.99
N PHE A 123 -5.67 -4.43 7.20
CA PHE A 123 -4.24 -4.17 7.30
C PHE A 123 -3.91 -2.69 7.18
N LYS A 124 -4.47 -2.02 6.17
CA LYS A 124 -4.29 -0.59 5.95
C LYS A 124 -4.91 0.27 7.06
N ALA A 125 -6.09 -0.07 7.54
CA ALA A 125 -6.78 0.68 8.58
C ALA A 125 -6.01 0.64 9.91
N VAL A 126 -5.61 -0.56 10.36
CA VAL A 126 -4.92 -0.74 11.65
C VAL A 126 -3.53 -0.11 11.60
N SER A 127 -2.74 -0.40 10.56
CA SER A 127 -1.40 0.20 10.43
C SER A 127 -1.45 1.72 10.25
N SER A 128 -2.42 2.27 9.51
CA SER A 128 -2.60 3.72 9.44
C SER A 128 -2.92 4.36 10.79
N ARG A 129 -3.71 3.70 11.62
CA ARG A 129 -4.04 4.20 12.96
C ARG A 129 -2.80 4.29 13.84
N GLU A 130 -1.99 3.25 13.88
CA GLU A 130 -0.78 3.21 14.70
C GLU A 130 0.30 4.16 14.15
N LEU A 131 0.47 4.22 12.83
CA LEU A 131 1.39 5.16 12.19
C LEU A 131 1.01 6.62 12.44
N ARG A 132 -0.29 6.98 12.44
CA ARG A 132 -0.70 8.36 12.77
C ARG A 132 -0.36 8.73 14.18
N LYS A 133 -0.48 7.82 15.15
CA LYS A 133 -0.06 8.07 16.53
C LYS A 133 1.44 8.36 16.60
N TYR A 134 2.25 7.55 15.94
CA TYR A 134 3.70 7.73 15.89
C TYR A 134 4.11 9.04 15.21
N LEU A 135 3.50 9.36 14.07
CA LEU A 135 3.81 10.57 13.29
C LEU A 135 3.20 11.85 13.85
N GLY A 136 2.49 11.82 14.98
CA GLY A 136 1.82 12.98 15.55
C GLY A 136 0.71 13.57 14.66
N LEU A 137 0.15 12.78 13.75
CA LEU A 137 -0.85 13.23 12.78
C LEU A 137 -2.30 13.22 13.32
N GLY A 138 -2.46 13.23 14.63
CA GLY A 138 -3.74 13.20 15.32
C GLY A 138 -4.43 11.83 15.30
N ALA A 139 -5.10 11.48 16.40
CA ALA A 139 -5.95 10.30 16.46
C ALA A 139 -7.23 10.56 15.65
N GLY A 140 -7.33 9.96 14.46
CA GLY A 140 -8.57 9.98 13.73
C GLY A 140 -9.68 9.32 14.56
N PHE A 141 -10.78 10.03 14.75
CA PHE A 141 -12.04 9.58 15.32
C PHE A 141 -11.99 8.97 16.73
N SER A 142 -12.15 9.81 17.74
CA SER A 142 -12.82 9.41 18.98
C SER A 142 -14.29 9.09 18.65
N ARG A 143 -14.77 7.92 19.06
CA ARG A 143 -16.19 7.46 18.90
C ARG A 143 -17.23 8.39 19.56
N ARG A 144 -16.83 9.52 20.14
CA ARG A 144 -17.69 10.43 20.94
C ARG A 144 -18.26 11.65 20.20
N ASP A 145 -17.83 11.94 18.98
CA ASP A 145 -18.41 13.09 18.25
C ASP A 145 -19.59 12.69 17.37
N ARG A 146 -20.65 12.19 18.00
CA ARG A 146 -21.97 12.05 17.34
C ARG A 146 -22.76 13.35 17.28
N ARG A 147 -22.18 14.47 17.66
CA ARG A 147 -22.82 15.80 17.59
C ARG A 147 -22.12 16.67 16.57
N GLY A 148 -22.53 16.53 15.31
CA GLY A 148 -22.74 17.63 14.36
C GLY A 148 -21.62 18.64 14.07
N LEU A 149 -20.35 18.40 14.38
CA LEU A 149 -19.28 19.33 14.02
C LEU A 149 -18.73 18.99 12.63
N LYS A 150 -19.10 19.82 11.65
CA LYS A 150 -18.57 19.88 10.29
C LYS A 150 -17.11 20.34 10.29
N SER A 151 -16.20 19.53 10.79
CA SER A 151 -14.76 19.70 10.54
C SER A 151 -14.03 18.39 10.82
N ALA A 152 -14.30 17.38 10.02
CA ALA A 152 -13.33 16.30 9.89
C ALA A 152 -12.11 16.90 9.19
N ALA A 153 -11.11 17.30 9.95
CA ALA A 153 -9.78 17.56 9.39
C ALA A 153 -9.45 16.37 8.51
N LYS A 154 -9.36 16.59 7.19
CA LYS A 154 -9.21 15.53 6.21
C LYS A 154 -7.89 14.82 6.51
N LEU A 155 -7.98 13.67 7.15
CA LEU A 155 -6.81 12.92 7.63
C LEU A 155 -5.80 12.75 6.50
N ILE A 156 -4.55 13.05 6.79
CA ILE A 156 -3.43 12.79 5.88
C ILE A 156 -3.42 11.29 5.58
N PRO A 157 -3.53 10.87 4.32
CA PRO A 157 -3.51 9.45 3.98
C PRO A 157 -2.11 8.88 4.22
N ILE A 158 -2.02 7.77 4.94
CA ILE A 158 -0.76 7.01 5.11
C ILE A 158 -0.54 6.11 3.90
N TRP A 159 -1.55 5.37 3.48
CA TRP A 159 -1.52 4.48 2.33
C TRP A 159 -2.32 5.05 1.16
N SER A 160 -1.90 4.74 -0.05
CA SER A 160 -2.68 5.01 -1.27
C SER A 160 -4.02 4.25 -1.21
N ARG A 161 -5.01 4.65 -2.02
CA ARG A 161 -6.32 3.96 -2.04
C ARG A 161 -6.22 2.55 -2.61
N GLY A 162 -5.46 2.39 -3.68
CA GLY A 162 -5.32 1.14 -4.41
C GLY A 162 -4.48 0.09 -3.68
N TYR A 163 -4.49 -1.08 -4.22
CA TYR A 163 -3.62 -2.20 -3.90
C TYR A 163 -3.57 -3.11 -5.13
N TRP A 164 -2.56 -3.99 -5.16
CA TRP A 164 -2.42 -5.03 -6.16
C TRP A 164 -2.56 -6.39 -5.52
N VAL A 165 -3.15 -7.35 -6.25
CA VAL A 165 -3.31 -8.74 -5.83
C VAL A 165 -2.82 -9.66 -6.92
N ARG A 166 -2.02 -10.66 -6.53
CA ARG A 166 -1.71 -11.83 -7.34
C ARG A 166 -2.31 -13.05 -6.65
N TYR A 167 -3.09 -13.80 -7.41
CA TYR A 167 -3.63 -15.08 -7.00
C TYR A 167 -2.53 -16.13 -7.13
N LEU A 168 -2.35 -16.95 -6.11
CA LEU A 168 -1.36 -18.01 -6.05
C LEU A 168 -2.12 -19.34 -5.97
N ASP A 169 -2.08 -20.10 -7.05
CA ASP A 169 -2.88 -21.30 -7.26
C ASP A 169 -2.06 -22.59 -7.21
N THR A 170 -0.73 -22.48 -7.13
CA THR A 170 0.20 -23.61 -6.99
C THR A 170 1.15 -23.41 -5.80
N GLU A 171 1.63 -24.49 -5.21
CA GLU A 171 2.62 -24.49 -4.14
C GLU A 171 3.93 -23.78 -4.56
N GLY A 172 4.36 -23.99 -5.81
CA GLY A 172 5.53 -23.29 -6.37
C GLY A 172 5.35 -21.79 -6.46
N ALA A 173 4.15 -21.31 -6.86
CA ALA A 173 3.84 -19.88 -6.88
C ALA A 173 3.83 -19.29 -5.47
N VAL A 174 3.29 -20.01 -4.48
CA VAL A 174 3.29 -19.61 -3.07
C VAL A 174 4.72 -19.53 -2.54
N SER A 175 5.54 -20.56 -2.74
CA SER A 175 6.94 -20.60 -2.29
C SER A 175 7.77 -19.48 -2.91
N SER A 176 7.61 -19.23 -4.20
CA SER A 176 8.28 -18.13 -4.91
C SER A 176 7.88 -16.75 -4.36
N ALA A 177 6.59 -16.55 -4.09
CA ALA A 177 6.10 -15.30 -3.52
C ALA A 177 6.62 -15.07 -2.09
N ILE A 178 6.68 -16.13 -1.26
CA ILE A 178 7.26 -16.07 0.08
C ILE A 178 8.74 -15.69 0.02
N ALA A 179 9.53 -16.36 -0.84
CA ALA A 179 10.95 -16.07 -1.01
C ALA A 179 11.16 -14.62 -1.47
N TYR A 180 10.37 -14.16 -2.44
CA TYR A 180 10.41 -12.78 -2.91
C TYR A 180 10.17 -11.78 -1.77
N VAL A 181 9.11 -11.97 -0.98
CA VAL A 181 8.76 -11.06 0.12
C VAL A 181 9.78 -11.09 1.24
N LYS A 182 10.34 -12.27 1.57
CA LYS A 182 11.43 -12.38 2.56
C LYS A 182 12.68 -11.63 2.12
N ASN A 183 13.05 -11.74 0.84
CA ASN A 183 14.21 -11.03 0.28
C ASN A 183 14.05 -9.50 0.28
N GLN A 184 12.82 -8.96 0.31
CA GLN A 184 12.62 -7.52 0.49
C GLN A 184 13.07 -7.06 1.89
N ASN A 185 12.86 -7.86 2.93
CA ASN A 185 13.25 -7.51 4.30
C ASN A 185 14.79 -7.43 4.48
N SER A 186 15.57 -8.17 3.70
CA SER A 186 17.04 -8.20 3.81
C SER A 186 17.74 -7.05 3.10
N ARG A 187 17.01 -6.22 2.36
CA ARG A 187 17.58 -5.09 1.62
C ARG A 187 17.66 -3.79 2.42
N PHE A 188 17.15 -3.77 3.65
CA PHE A 188 17.04 -2.62 4.55
C PHE A 188 17.16 -3.05 6.01
#